data_9624c85a89856b2629ac7e1ca65045bb
#
_entry.id   9624c85a89856b2629ac7e1ca65045bb
#
_cell.length_a   1.000
_cell.length_b   1.000
_cell.length_c   1.000
_cell.angle_alpha   90.00
_cell.angle_beta   90.00
_cell.angle_gamma   90.00
#
_symmetry.space_group_name_H-M   'P 1'
#
loop_
_entity.id
_entity.type
_entity.pdbx_description
1 polymer ?
#
loop_
_entity_poly.entity_id
_entity_poly.type
_entity_poly.pdbx_seq_one_letter_code
_entity_poly.pdbx_strand_id
1 'polypeptide(L)'
;MKEPSCLVSLALRVAGFLAVTALAQTPPYDLLLKGGHVIDPENGVDAVRDVAIRGRQIAAVGVNLPPAEARRTMDVSGLYVTPGLIDIHVHVFVGAPAGQVGWDGDDNVYPDQTCLRVGVTTVVDAGGAGWRNFPAFRRSVIDRSKTRVLAMLNIAGIGMYLGDEGEQNAADMDPQKTADMAKKHSDVVVGIKSAHWRAPNFISVEKAVQAGNLAAIPVMVDFGYFLPERPYQQLVLDKLRPGDISTHFYRWPAPILDENEKLLSYLAVARRRGVIFDVGHGAGSFYFRQAEPAVKQGFWPDSISTDLHNNSINSSMMDMLNIMSKFLAMGVPLREVIRESTTNPATEIKRPVLGQIAVGAEADIAVLRLDQGKFAFLDVRGGQIEGAQRLACELTIRAGRVVFDGNGRAGTPWRKAKINYPTR
;
A
#
# COMPACT_ATOMS: atom_id res chain seq x y z
N MET A 1 32.65 -53.78 87.99
CA MET A 1 33.69 -53.33 87.05
C MET A 1 32.94 -53.22 85.69
N LYS A 2 32.68 -52.05 85.29
CA LYS A 2 31.78 -51.75 84.13
C LYS A 2 32.70 -51.15 82.97
N GLU A 3 32.63 -51.77 81.85
CA GLU A 3 33.20 -51.26 80.62
C GLU A 3 32.41 -50.08 80.04
N PRO A 4 32.96 -49.09 79.40
CA PRO A 4 32.22 -48.10 78.66
C PRO A 4 32.27 -48.41 77.14
N SER A 5 31.11 -48.50 76.57
CA SER A 5 30.86 -48.67 75.13
C SER A 5 31.14 -47.40 74.36
N CYS A 6 31.93 -47.52 73.26
CA CYS A 6 32.29 -46.49 72.32
C CYS A 6 31.21 -46.39 71.22
N LEU A 7 30.52 -45.25 71.15
CA LEU A 7 29.61 -44.93 70.06
C LEU A 7 30.33 -44.12 68.97
N VAL A 8 30.50 -44.73 67.81
CA VAL A 8 31.03 -44.07 66.61
C VAL A 8 29.85 -43.45 65.85
N SER A 9 29.78 -42.11 65.86
CA SER A 9 28.83 -41.34 65.07
C SER A 9 29.31 -41.21 63.60
N LEU A 10 28.61 -41.84 62.67
CA LEU A 10 28.81 -41.74 61.23
C LEU A 10 28.02 -40.54 60.70
N ALA A 11 28.68 -39.40 60.45
CA ALA A 11 28.07 -38.21 59.81
C ALA A 11 27.98 -38.39 58.30
N LEU A 12 26.79 -38.66 57.76
CA LEU A 12 26.50 -38.72 56.34
C LEU A 12 26.39 -37.26 55.79
N ARG A 13 27.38 -36.80 55.03
CA ARG A 13 27.27 -35.55 54.29
C ARG A 13 26.52 -35.79 53.01
N VAL A 14 25.26 -35.36 52.91
CA VAL A 14 24.49 -35.29 51.69
C VAL A 14 24.84 -33.98 50.97
N ALA A 15 25.63 -34.08 49.93
CA ALA A 15 25.88 -32.97 49.02
C ALA A 15 24.66 -32.84 48.06
N GLY A 16 23.78 -31.89 48.36
CA GLY A 16 22.65 -31.58 47.49
C GLY A 16 23.15 -30.81 46.24
N PHE A 17 23.15 -31.46 45.07
CA PHE A 17 23.30 -30.78 43.79
C PHE A 17 22.04 -30.00 43.49
N LEU A 18 22.01 -28.70 43.73
CA LEU A 18 20.99 -27.80 43.18
C LEU A 18 21.24 -27.65 41.68
N ALA A 19 20.55 -28.48 40.88
CA ALA A 19 20.47 -28.26 39.46
C ALA A 19 19.61 -27.00 39.20
N VAL A 20 20.27 -25.85 38.99
CA VAL A 20 19.65 -24.64 38.50
C VAL A 20 19.27 -24.93 37.04
N THR A 21 18.02 -25.35 36.83
CA THR A 21 17.42 -25.35 35.51
C THR A 21 17.29 -23.91 35.03
N ALA A 22 18.24 -23.45 34.23
CA ALA A 22 18.12 -22.18 33.51
C ALA A 22 16.86 -22.30 32.63
N LEU A 23 15.78 -21.65 33.05
CA LEU A 23 14.63 -21.44 32.18
C LEU A 23 15.16 -20.70 30.94
N ALA A 24 15.19 -21.38 29.82
CA ALA A 24 15.56 -20.79 28.55
C ALA A 24 14.58 -19.63 28.30
N GLN A 25 15.05 -18.40 28.47
CA GLN A 25 14.24 -17.22 28.18
C GLN A 25 13.78 -17.28 26.74
N THR A 26 12.46 -17.16 26.52
CA THR A 26 11.92 -17.07 25.17
C THR A 26 12.54 -15.85 24.48
N PRO A 27 13.12 -16.00 23.30
CA PRO A 27 13.72 -14.89 22.59
C PRO A 27 12.74 -13.72 22.46
N PRO A 28 13.17 -12.47 22.69
CA PRO A 28 12.29 -11.30 22.71
C PRO A 28 11.67 -10.99 21.35
N TYR A 29 12.25 -11.49 20.24
CA TYR A 29 11.75 -11.26 18.89
C TYR A 29 11.30 -12.54 18.22
N ASP A 30 10.22 -12.45 17.43
CA ASP A 30 9.73 -13.58 16.61
C ASP A 30 10.54 -13.69 15.31
N LEU A 31 10.89 -12.53 14.73
CA LEU A 31 11.64 -12.42 13.49
C LEU A 31 12.62 -11.25 13.54
N LEU A 32 13.83 -11.48 13.05
CA LEU A 32 14.85 -10.47 12.82
C LEU A 32 15.22 -10.45 11.33
N LEU A 33 15.00 -9.32 10.67
CA LEU A 33 15.54 -9.02 9.34
C LEU A 33 16.93 -8.43 9.55
N LYS A 34 17.97 -9.13 9.07
CA LYS A 34 19.37 -8.81 9.35
C LYS A 34 20.06 -8.21 8.14
N GLY A 35 20.72 -7.06 8.32
CA GLY A 35 21.65 -6.49 7.35
C GLY A 35 21.04 -5.84 6.12
N GLY A 36 19.73 -5.55 6.11
CA GLY A 36 19.05 -4.89 5.00
C GLY A 36 19.32 -3.39 4.93
N HIS A 37 19.27 -2.81 3.74
CA HIS A 37 19.29 -1.37 3.56
C HIS A 37 17.89 -0.81 3.79
N VAL A 38 17.65 -0.23 4.95
CA VAL A 38 16.35 0.36 5.32
C VAL A 38 16.18 1.70 4.63
N ILE A 39 15.11 1.87 3.86
CA ILE A 39 14.64 3.14 3.35
C ILE A 39 13.29 3.43 4.01
N ASP A 40 13.31 4.37 4.96
CA ASP A 40 12.11 4.85 5.66
C ASP A 40 12.10 6.39 5.59
N PRO A 41 11.42 6.95 4.59
CA PRO A 41 11.42 8.39 4.36
C PRO A 41 10.79 9.18 5.50
N GLU A 42 9.79 8.62 6.21
CA GLU A 42 9.12 9.28 7.33
C GLU A 42 10.09 9.53 8.50
N ASN A 43 10.91 8.54 8.84
CA ASN A 43 11.88 8.64 9.94
C ASN A 43 13.28 9.09 9.48
N GLY A 44 13.42 9.48 8.21
CA GLY A 44 14.70 9.95 7.64
C GLY A 44 15.78 8.86 7.56
N VAL A 45 15.43 7.58 7.59
CA VAL A 45 16.37 6.47 7.53
C VAL A 45 16.64 6.10 6.07
N ASP A 46 17.92 6.03 5.71
CA ASP A 46 18.42 5.54 4.42
C ASP A 46 19.79 4.92 4.67
N ALA A 47 19.81 3.73 5.30
CA ALA A 47 21.04 3.08 5.77
C ALA A 47 20.83 1.60 6.11
N VAL A 48 21.94 0.85 6.18
CA VAL A 48 21.91 -0.53 6.64
C VAL A 48 21.45 -0.59 8.10
N ARG A 49 20.37 -1.31 8.36
CA ARG A 49 19.77 -1.54 9.68
C ARG A 49 19.22 -2.96 9.77
N ASP A 50 19.09 -3.42 11.00
CA ASP A 50 18.34 -4.63 11.36
C ASP A 50 16.95 -4.21 11.84
N VAL A 51 15.92 -5.01 11.50
CA VAL A 51 14.54 -4.78 11.93
C VAL A 51 14.04 -6.01 12.66
N ALA A 52 13.71 -5.86 13.95
CA ALA A 52 13.18 -6.92 14.78
C ALA A 52 11.66 -6.79 14.94
N ILE A 53 10.96 -7.91 14.86
CA ILE A 53 9.50 -7.99 14.90
C ILE A 53 9.09 -8.87 16.09
N ARG A 54 8.07 -8.43 16.84
CA ARG A 54 7.39 -9.19 17.87
C ARG A 54 5.88 -9.13 17.64
N GLY A 55 5.25 -10.29 17.50
CA GLY A 55 3.82 -10.37 17.19
C GLY A 55 3.48 -9.62 15.91
N ARG A 56 2.70 -8.58 16.03
CA ARG A 56 2.27 -7.72 14.90
C ARG A 56 3.10 -6.45 14.74
N GLN A 57 4.06 -6.18 15.64
CA GLN A 57 4.70 -4.87 15.74
C GLN A 57 6.21 -4.95 15.46
N ILE A 58 6.74 -3.85 14.98
CA ILE A 58 8.18 -3.59 14.95
C ILE A 58 8.65 -3.38 16.39
N ALA A 59 9.54 -4.24 16.88
CA ALA A 59 10.02 -4.23 18.24
C ALA A 59 11.33 -3.46 18.41
N ALA A 60 12.19 -3.47 17.37
CA ALA A 60 13.44 -2.71 17.35
C ALA A 60 13.88 -2.43 15.91
N VAL A 61 14.54 -1.28 15.73
CA VAL A 61 15.28 -0.92 14.52
C VAL A 61 16.66 -0.45 14.98
N GLY A 62 17.72 -1.08 14.49
CA GLY A 62 19.06 -0.77 15.00
C GLY A 62 20.18 -1.32 14.14
N VAL A 63 21.41 -1.22 14.67
CA VAL A 63 22.61 -1.78 14.06
C VAL A 63 23.06 -2.96 14.91
N ASN A 64 23.40 -4.09 14.28
CA ASN A 64 23.94 -5.28 14.94
C ASN A 64 23.05 -5.86 16.06
N LEU A 65 21.72 -5.92 15.85
CA LEU A 65 20.82 -6.62 16.76
C LEU A 65 21.24 -8.10 16.86
N PRO A 66 21.29 -8.67 18.09
CA PRO A 66 21.80 -10.03 18.29
C PRO A 66 20.85 -11.08 17.67
N PRO A 67 21.33 -11.97 16.78
CA PRO A 67 20.48 -13.05 16.24
C PRO A 67 19.94 -14.01 17.32
N ALA A 68 20.66 -14.16 18.44
CA ALA A 68 20.24 -15.01 19.56
C ALA A 68 18.98 -14.50 20.27
N GLU A 69 18.63 -13.23 20.10
CA GLU A 69 17.41 -12.63 20.64
C GLU A 69 16.17 -12.83 19.74
N ALA A 70 16.31 -13.51 18.60
CA ALA A 70 15.21 -13.78 17.69
C ALA A 70 14.96 -15.29 17.56
N ARG A 71 13.69 -15.68 17.54
CA ARG A 71 13.30 -17.09 17.21
C ARG A 71 13.75 -17.46 15.82
N ARG A 72 13.78 -16.48 14.93
CA ARG A 72 14.17 -16.62 13.54
C ARG A 72 14.89 -15.39 13.05
N THR A 73 16.02 -15.60 12.37
CA THR A 73 16.76 -14.54 11.68
C THR A 73 16.71 -14.80 10.17
N MET A 74 16.43 -13.77 9.39
CA MET A 74 16.51 -13.77 7.94
C MET A 74 17.59 -12.79 7.50
N ASP A 75 18.56 -13.28 6.76
CA ASP A 75 19.55 -12.45 6.09
C ASP A 75 18.89 -11.77 4.88
N VAL A 76 18.83 -10.45 4.93
CA VAL A 76 18.34 -9.57 3.87
C VAL A 76 19.40 -8.59 3.39
N SER A 77 20.67 -8.95 3.59
CA SER A 77 21.83 -8.18 3.11
C SER A 77 21.77 -8.00 1.61
N GLY A 78 22.06 -6.80 1.12
CA GLY A 78 21.98 -6.44 -0.29
C GLY A 78 20.56 -6.18 -0.81
N LEU A 79 19.54 -6.25 0.08
CA LEU A 79 18.16 -5.94 -0.24
C LEU A 79 17.72 -4.64 0.43
N TYR A 80 16.70 -4.01 -0.11
CA TYR A 80 16.05 -2.84 0.47
C TYR A 80 14.89 -3.27 1.35
N VAL A 81 14.84 -2.74 2.56
CA VAL A 81 13.76 -2.95 3.52
C VAL A 81 12.99 -1.65 3.64
N THR A 82 11.73 -1.66 3.23
CA THR A 82 10.88 -0.46 3.20
C THR A 82 9.62 -0.69 4.04
N PRO A 83 8.89 0.36 4.46
CA PRO A 83 7.50 0.18 4.86
C PRO A 83 6.76 -0.63 3.80
N GLY A 84 5.75 -1.37 4.19
CA GLY A 84 4.86 -2.03 3.23
C GLY A 84 4.28 -1.03 2.26
N LEU A 85 4.32 -1.34 0.96
CA LEU A 85 3.83 -0.44 -0.07
C LEU A 85 2.32 -0.21 0.09
N ILE A 86 1.89 1.00 -0.22
CA ILE A 86 0.51 1.46 -0.11
C ILE A 86 0.03 1.90 -1.49
N ASP A 87 -0.99 1.23 -2.00
CA ASP A 87 -1.62 1.54 -3.28
C ASP A 87 -2.99 2.17 -3.05
N ILE A 88 -3.10 3.47 -3.28
CA ILE A 88 -4.32 4.23 -2.97
C ILE A 88 -5.36 4.22 -4.08
N HIS A 89 -5.09 3.50 -5.17
CA HIS A 89 -6.02 3.42 -6.28
C HIS A 89 -6.06 2.00 -6.83
N VAL A 90 -6.99 1.21 -6.31
CA VAL A 90 -7.27 -0.16 -6.80
C VAL A 90 -8.78 -0.38 -6.90
N HIS A 91 -9.18 -1.42 -7.62
CA HIS A 91 -10.55 -1.90 -7.69
C HIS A 91 -10.60 -3.35 -7.22
N VAL A 92 -11.11 -3.56 -6.01
CA VAL A 92 -11.22 -4.88 -5.36
C VAL A 92 -12.67 -5.24 -5.03
N PHE A 93 -13.60 -4.35 -5.39
CA PHE A 93 -15.04 -4.55 -5.27
C PHE A 93 -15.79 -3.72 -6.33
N VAL A 94 -16.50 -4.38 -7.22
CA VAL A 94 -17.29 -3.72 -8.27
C VAL A 94 -18.76 -3.56 -7.88
N GLY A 95 -19.13 -4.16 -6.77
CA GLY A 95 -20.48 -4.10 -6.28
C GLY A 95 -21.34 -5.27 -6.77
N ALA A 96 -22.29 -5.67 -5.93
CA ALA A 96 -23.36 -6.57 -6.29
C ALA A 96 -24.66 -5.97 -5.74
N PRO A 97 -25.80 -6.19 -6.38
CA PRO A 97 -27.08 -5.83 -5.80
C PRO A 97 -27.24 -6.48 -4.44
N ALA A 98 -27.97 -5.83 -3.53
CA ALA A 98 -28.24 -6.38 -2.21
C ALA A 98 -28.86 -7.78 -2.35
N GLY A 99 -28.20 -8.79 -1.76
CA GLY A 99 -28.65 -10.18 -1.79
C GLY A 99 -28.13 -11.04 -2.94
N GLN A 100 -27.35 -10.49 -3.86
CA GLN A 100 -26.63 -11.28 -4.85
C GLN A 100 -25.18 -11.54 -4.39
N VAL A 101 -24.73 -12.78 -4.54
CA VAL A 101 -23.32 -13.16 -4.43
C VAL A 101 -22.81 -13.18 -5.86
N GLY A 102 -22.37 -12.03 -6.37
CA GLY A 102 -21.79 -11.92 -7.70
C GLY A 102 -20.26 -12.04 -7.62
N TRP A 103 -19.70 -12.88 -8.44
CA TRP A 103 -18.34 -12.74 -8.91
C TRP A 103 -18.40 -11.67 -10.03
N ASP A 104 -17.97 -10.46 -9.74
CA ASP A 104 -17.89 -9.39 -10.72
C ASP A 104 -16.50 -9.40 -11.35
N GLY A 105 -16.28 -10.36 -12.26
CA GLY A 105 -14.96 -10.72 -12.74
C GLY A 105 -14.27 -9.73 -13.66
N ASP A 106 -14.98 -8.76 -14.24
CA ASP A 106 -14.40 -7.99 -15.34
C ASP A 106 -13.57 -6.78 -14.85
N ASP A 107 -13.92 -6.15 -13.74
CA ASP A 107 -13.30 -4.90 -13.33
C ASP A 107 -12.63 -4.92 -11.95
N ASN A 108 -12.66 -6.03 -11.22
CA ASN A 108 -12.03 -6.13 -9.91
C ASN A 108 -11.05 -7.30 -9.79
N VAL A 109 -10.16 -7.21 -8.81
CA VAL A 109 -9.19 -8.27 -8.48
C VAL A 109 -9.30 -8.67 -7.02
N TYR A 110 -8.88 -9.90 -6.70
CA TYR A 110 -8.75 -10.32 -5.31
C TYR A 110 -7.39 -9.84 -4.76
N PRO A 111 -7.36 -8.95 -3.74
CA PRO A 111 -6.14 -8.24 -3.35
C PRO A 111 -5.02 -9.17 -2.87
N ASP A 112 -5.34 -10.26 -2.17
CA ASP A 112 -4.33 -11.19 -1.63
C ASP A 112 -3.55 -11.92 -2.72
N GLN A 113 -4.13 -12.07 -3.92
CA GLN A 113 -3.49 -12.79 -5.02
C GLN A 113 -2.52 -11.91 -5.82
N THR A 114 -2.74 -10.60 -5.83
CA THR A 114 -1.98 -9.65 -6.64
C THR A 114 -1.05 -8.78 -5.79
N CYS A 115 -1.58 -8.16 -4.75
CA CYS A 115 -0.89 -7.12 -3.99
C CYS A 115 0.26 -7.66 -3.12
N LEU A 116 0.01 -8.76 -2.40
CA LEU A 116 1.02 -9.33 -1.48
C LEU A 116 2.27 -9.85 -2.20
N ARG A 117 2.17 -10.19 -3.48
CA ARG A 117 3.32 -10.69 -4.27
C ARG A 117 4.31 -9.61 -4.66
N VAL A 118 3.91 -8.35 -4.54
CA VAL A 118 4.69 -7.19 -4.99
C VAL A 118 4.99 -6.20 -3.87
N GLY A 119 4.90 -6.64 -2.60
CA GLY A 119 5.23 -5.79 -1.45
C GLY A 119 4.12 -4.85 -1.00
N VAL A 120 2.96 -4.86 -1.66
CA VAL A 120 1.82 -4.01 -1.28
C VAL A 120 1.07 -4.66 -0.12
N THR A 121 1.08 -4.01 1.03
CA THR A 121 0.44 -4.49 2.27
C THR A 121 -0.89 -3.80 2.54
N THR A 122 -1.10 -2.62 1.95
CA THR A 122 -2.32 -1.81 2.09
C THR A 122 -2.79 -1.34 0.73
N VAL A 123 -4.08 -1.49 0.48
CA VAL A 123 -4.74 -0.96 -0.72
C VAL A 123 -5.94 -0.12 -0.33
N VAL A 124 -6.28 0.84 -1.19
CA VAL A 124 -7.51 1.63 -1.07
C VAL A 124 -8.36 1.40 -2.31
N ASP A 125 -9.52 0.77 -2.13
CA ASP A 125 -10.50 0.66 -3.20
C ASP A 125 -11.03 2.04 -3.57
N ALA A 126 -10.88 2.41 -4.84
CA ALA A 126 -11.15 3.76 -5.33
C ALA A 126 -12.58 3.89 -5.87
N GLY A 127 -13.57 3.58 -5.06
CA GLY A 127 -14.96 3.87 -5.37
C GLY A 127 -15.77 2.70 -5.96
N GLY A 128 -15.29 1.47 -5.80
CA GLY A 128 -16.09 0.29 -6.17
C GLY A 128 -17.44 0.26 -5.43
N ALA A 129 -17.48 0.73 -4.19
CA ALA A 129 -18.72 0.84 -3.41
C ALA A 129 -19.13 2.30 -3.15
N GLY A 130 -20.43 2.57 -3.18
CA GLY A 130 -21.06 3.75 -2.64
C GLY A 130 -21.79 3.47 -1.32
N TRP A 131 -22.52 4.48 -0.81
CA TRP A 131 -23.20 4.36 0.49
C TRP A 131 -24.28 3.24 0.54
N ARG A 132 -24.82 2.80 -0.59
CA ARG A 132 -25.87 1.75 -0.65
C ARG A 132 -25.30 0.34 -0.46
N ASN A 133 -24.13 0.05 -1.01
CA ASN A 133 -23.57 -1.31 -1.08
C ASN A 133 -22.28 -1.49 -0.28
N PHE A 134 -21.77 -0.45 0.37
CA PHE A 134 -20.57 -0.54 1.21
C PHE A 134 -20.62 -1.65 2.28
N PRO A 135 -21.74 -1.90 2.98
CA PRO A 135 -21.80 -3.01 3.94
C PRO A 135 -21.56 -4.40 3.31
N ALA A 136 -21.92 -4.58 2.05
CA ALA A 136 -21.60 -5.81 1.30
C ALA A 136 -20.10 -5.90 1.01
N PHE A 137 -19.49 -4.81 0.53
CA PHE A 137 -18.04 -4.70 0.32
C PHE A 137 -17.26 -5.03 1.59
N ARG A 138 -17.63 -4.43 2.72
CA ARG A 138 -16.98 -4.70 3.99
C ARG A 138 -16.97 -6.19 4.32
N ARG A 139 -18.12 -6.84 4.28
CA ARG A 139 -18.23 -8.27 4.63
C ARG A 139 -17.57 -9.20 3.64
N SER A 140 -17.63 -8.90 2.33
CA SER A 140 -17.17 -9.82 1.30
C SER A 140 -15.68 -9.73 1.01
N VAL A 141 -15.07 -8.56 1.18
CA VAL A 141 -13.68 -8.30 0.82
C VAL A 141 -12.87 -7.78 2.01
N ILE A 142 -13.26 -6.63 2.60
CA ILE A 142 -12.44 -5.94 3.62
C ILE A 142 -12.15 -6.85 4.80
N ASP A 143 -13.19 -7.42 5.42
CA ASP A 143 -13.08 -8.23 6.64
C ASP A 143 -12.46 -9.63 6.38
N ARG A 144 -12.23 -10.01 5.11
CA ARG A 144 -11.74 -11.34 4.72
C ARG A 144 -10.32 -11.34 4.16
N SER A 145 -9.83 -10.19 3.72
CA SER A 145 -8.51 -10.08 3.08
C SER A 145 -7.38 -10.08 4.12
N LYS A 146 -6.25 -10.69 3.76
CA LYS A 146 -4.99 -10.55 4.49
C LYS A 146 -4.33 -9.20 4.20
N THR A 147 -4.43 -8.74 2.97
CA THR A 147 -4.10 -7.36 2.57
C THR A 147 -4.98 -6.41 3.37
N ARG A 148 -4.43 -5.32 3.90
CA ARG A 148 -5.27 -4.26 4.47
C ARG A 148 -6.02 -3.58 3.35
N VAL A 149 -7.34 -3.72 3.33
CA VAL A 149 -8.21 -3.05 2.37
C VAL A 149 -8.90 -1.88 3.07
N LEU A 150 -8.65 -0.70 2.56
CA LEU A 150 -9.35 0.54 2.90
C LEU A 150 -10.22 0.95 1.71
N ALA A 151 -11.05 1.97 1.87
CA ALA A 151 -11.96 2.39 0.82
C ALA A 151 -12.11 3.92 0.72
N MET A 152 -12.23 4.42 -0.50
CA MET A 152 -12.87 5.68 -0.80
C MET A 152 -14.29 5.38 -1.27
N LEU A 153 -15.31 5.94 -0.61
CA LEU A 153 -16.68 5.74 -1.03
C LEU A 153 -16.98 6.54 -2.30
N ASN A 154 -17.55 5.90 -3.30
CA ASN A 154 -18.06 6.61 -4.46
C ASN A 154 -19.20 7.54 -4.03
N ILE A 155 -19.24 8.74 -4.58
CA ILE A 155 -20.35 9.69 -4.35
C ILE A 155 -21.67 9.17 -4.96
N ALA A 156 -21.60 8.39 -6.04
CA ALA A 156 -22.75 7.62 -6.56
C ALA A 156 -23.09 6.49 -5.58
N GLY A 157 -24.34 6.40 -5.17
CA GLY A 157 -24.76 5.52 -4.07
C GLY A 157 -24.51 4.03 -4.30
N ILE A 158 -24.48 3.59 -5.56
CA ILE A 158 -24.19 2.20 -5.95
C ILE A 158 -22.71 1.95 -6.30
N GLY A 159 -21.86 2.97 -6.20
CA GLY A 159 -20.47 2.88 -6.65
C GLY A 159 -20.36 2.61 -8.14
N MET A 160 -19.37 1.83 -8.53
CA MET A 160 -19.09 1.43 -9.91
C MET A 160 -19.88 0.19 -10.35
N TYR A 161 -20.97 -0.18 -9.66
CA TYR A 161 -21.70 -1.43 -9.93
C TYR A 161 -22.18 -1.59 -11.37
N LEU A 162 -22.57 -0.52 -12.03
CA LEU A 162 -22.95 -0.51 -13.45
C LEU A 162 -21.86 0.09 -14.34
N GLY A 163 -20.59 0.02 -13.92
CA GLY A 163 -19.52 0.74 -14.60
C GLY A 163 -19.79 2.25 -14.63
N ASP A 164 -19.27 2.91 -15.67
CA ASP A 164 -19.43 4.36 -15.84
C ASP A 164 -20.90 4.84 -15.82
N GLU A 165 -21.85 4.02 -16.24
CA GLU A 165 -23.28 4.40 -16.29
C GLU A 165 -23.87 4.59 -14.89
N GLY A 166 -23.43 3.79 -13.92
CA GLY A 166 -23.85 3.94 -12.52
C GLY A 166 -23.47 5.29 -11.90
N GLU A 167 -22.42 5.90 -12.41
CA GLU A 167 -21.87 7.16 -11.93
C GLU A 167 -22.48 8.40 -12.62
N GLN A 168 -23.44 8.23 -13.55
CA GLN A 168 -24.09 9.35 -14.24
C GLN A 168 -25.37 9.84 -13.55
N ASN A 169 -25.86 9.17 -12.52
CA ASN A 169 -27.08 9.53 -11.82
C ASN A 169 -26.84 10.54 -10.70
N ALA A 170 -26.90 11.83 -11.01
CA ALA A 170 -26.74 12.90 -9.99
C ALA A 170 -27.77 12.83 -8.84
N ALA A 171 -28.95 12.23 -9.05
CA ALA A 171 -29.95 12.08 -7.99
C ALA A 171 -29.55 11.02 -6.95
N ASP A 172 -28.72 10.05 -7.31
CA ASP A 172 -28.18 9.03 -6.41
C ASP A 172 -26.91 9.50 -5.65
N MET A 173 -26.34 10.63 -6.03
CA MET A 173 -25.21 11.26 -5.34
C MET A 173 -25.71 12.05 -4.14
N ASP A 174 -25.69 11.42 -2.96
CA ASP A 174 -26.19 12.00 -1.71
C ASP A 174 -25.01 12.27 -0.75
N PRO A 175 -24.55 13.54 -0.60
CA PRO A 175 -23.42 13.86 0.26
C PRO A 175 -23.62 13.50 1.72
N GLN A 176 -24.85 13.64 2.25
CA GLN A 176 -25.13 13.34 3.65
C GLN A 176 -25.04 11.83 3.92
N LYS A 177 -25.72 11.01 3.11
CA LYS A 177 -25.68 9.54 3.27
C LYS A 177 -24.28 8.98 3.06
N THR A 178 -23.52 9.54 2.10
CA THR A 178 -22.13 9.16 1.86
C THR A 178 -21.27 9.50 3.07
N ALA A 179 -21.40 10.71 3.64
CA ALA A 179 -20.67 11.11 4.83
C ALA A 179 -21.05 10.30 6.07
N ASP A 180 -22.33 9.99 6.27
CA ASP A 180 -22.80 9.19 7.39
C ASP A 180 -22.26 7.75 7.30
N MET A 181 -22.23 7.17 6.10
CA MET A 181 -21.61 5.86 5.87
C MET A 181 -20.11 5.90 6.13
N ALA A 182 -19.40 6.94 5.68
CA ALA A 182 -17.98 7.11 5.94
C ALA A 182 -17.67 7.22 7.44
N LYS A 183 -18.42 8.01 8.18
CA LYS A 183 -18.27 8.17 9.63
C LYS A 183 -18.55 6.87 10.38
N LYS A 184 -19.60 6.14 9.99
CA LYS A 184 -19.97 4.84 10.58
C LYS A 184 -18.86 3.80 10.41
N HIS A 185 -18.09 3.89 9.35
CA HIS A 185 -17.01 2.96 9.00
C HIS A 185 -15.65 3.65 8.92
N SER A 186 -15.40 4.64 9.78
CA SER A 186 -14.18 5.46 9.81
C SER A 186 -12.89 4.67 10.08
N ASP A 187 -12.99 3.44 10.54
CA ASP A 187 -11.88 2.50 10.69
C ASP A 187 -11.30 2.06 9.33
N VAL A 188 -12.11 2.02 8.27
CA VAL A 188 -11.70 1.56 6.93
C VAL A 188 -12.01 2.55 5.81
N VAL A 189 -12.97 3.47 5.97
CA VAL A 189 -13.23 4.50 4.96
C VAL A 189 -12.29 5.68 5.17
N VAL A 190 -11.53 6.03 4.12
CA VAL A 190 -10.46 7.03 4.18
C VAL A 190 -10.64 8.19 3.21
N GLY A 191 -11.62 8.14 2.34
CA GLY A 191 -11.89 9.20 1.37
C GLY A 191 -13.23 9.03 0.65
N ILE A 192 -13.51 9.96 -0.24
CA ILE A 192 -14.65 9.94 -1.16
C ILE A 192 -14.10 9.90 -2.59
N LYS A 193 -14.73 9.16 -3.50
CA LYS A 193 -14.40 9.10 -4.94
C LYS A 193 -15.46 9.80 -5.75
N SER A 194 -15.03 10.60 -6.73
CA SER A 194 -15.83 11.05 -7.87
C SER A 194 -15.13 10.59 -9.14
N ALA A 195 -15.81 9.86 -10.01
CA ALA A 195 -15.22 9.34 -11.23
C ALA A 195 -16.19 9.42 -12.43
N HIS A 196 -15.65 9.39 -13.64
CA HIS A 196 -16.28 9.16 -14.95
C HIS A 196 -17.48 10.07 -15.27
N TRP A 197 -17.67 11.21 -14.57
CA TRP A 197 -18.77 12.13 -14.81
C TRP A 197 -18.70 12.76 -16.19
N ARG A 198 -19.76 12.61 -17.01
CA ARG A 198 -19.78 13.01 -18.42
C ARG A 198 -20.45 14.35 -18.70
N ALA A 199 -21.29 14.83 -17.79
CA ALA A 199 -22.01 16.08 -18.03
C ALA A 199 -21.04 17.30 -17.96
N PRO A 200 -21.35 18.40 -18.69
CA PRO A 200 -20.50 19.58 -18.78
C PRO A 200 -20.62 20.49 -17.55
N ASN A 201 -20.50 19.88 -16.36
CA ASN A 201 -20.57 20.57 -15.07
C ASN A 201 -19.79 19.79 -14.00
N PHE A 202 -19.63 20.37 -12.80
CA PHE A 202 -18.89 19.79 -11.69
C PHE A 202 -19.77 19.15 -10.60
N ILE A 203 -21.02 18.83 -10.87
CA ILE A 203 -21.97 18.33 -9.86
C ILE A 203 -21.42 17.13 -9.07
N SER A 204 -20.84 16.14 -9.74
CA SER A 204 -20.27 14.96 -9.08
C SER A 204 -19.12 15.34 -8.14
N VAL A 205 -18.20 16.19 -8.60
CA VAL A 205 -17.08 16.70 -7.79
C VAL A 205 -17.58 17.52 -6.61
N GLU A 206 -18.51 18.46 -6.85
CA GLU A 206 -19.06 19.34 -5.81
C GLU A 206 -19.77 18.56 -4.71
N LYS A 207 -20.55 17.54 -5.09
CA LYS A 207 -21.20 16.64 -4.13
C LYS A 207 -20.18 15.77 -3.37
N ALA A 208 -19.14 15.28 -4.05
CA ALA A 208 -18.06 14.54 -3.39
C ALA A 208 -17.30 15.42 -2.39
N VAL A 209 -16.97 16.66 -2.76
CA VAL A 209 -16.33 17.63 -1.86
C VAL A 209 -17.24 17.96 -0.67
N GLN A 210 -18.55 18.13 -0.89
CA GLN A 210 -19.51 18.32 0.20
C GLN A 210 -19.51 17.11 1.16
N ALA A 211 -19.54 15.88 0.65
CA ALA A 211 -19.45 14.67 1.48
C ALA A 211 -18.11 14.59 2.23
N GLY A 212 -17.00 14.91 1.56
CA GLY A 212 -15.67 14.96 2.16
C GLY A 212 -15.57 16.01 3.28
N ASN A 213 -16.21 17.19 3.14
CA ASN A 213 -16.30 18.20 4.19
C ASN A 213 -17.09 17.69 5.40
N LEU A 214 -18.26 17.09 5.16
CA LEU A 214 -19.11 16.53 6.21
C LEU A 214 -18.41 15.40 6.99
N ALA A 215 -17.59 14.58 6.32
CA ALA A 215 -16.88 13.47 6.93
C ALA A 215 -15.44 13.81 7.37
N ALA A 216 -14.94 15.02 7.08
CA ALA A 216 -13.56 15.48 7.33
C ALA A 216 -12.47 14.57 6.72
N ILE A 217 -12.72 14.03 5.52
CA ILE A 217 -11.81 13.16 4.75
C ILE A 217 -11.54 13.74 3.35
N PRO A 218 -10.43 13.32 2.68
CA PRO A 218 -10.10 13.77 1.34
C PRO A 218 -11.07 13.25 0.29
N VAL A 219 -11.00 13.87 -0.89
CA VAL A 219 -11.71 13.44 -2.09
C VAL A 219 -10.68 13.08 -3.15
N MET A 220 -10.84 11.95 -3.82
CA MET A 220 -10.10 11.59 -5.02
C MET A 220 -11.02 11.77 -6.23
N VAL A 221 -10.51 12.49 -7.23
CA VAL A 221 -11.24 12.74 -8.48
C VAL A 221 -10.53 12.09 -9.65
N ASP A 222 -11.17 11.14 -10.31
CA ASP A 222 -10.91 10.76 -11.69
C ASP A 222 -11.75 11.67 -12.58
N PHE A 223 -11.08 12.60 -13.24
CA PHE A 223 -11.77 13.59 -14.06
C PHE A 223 -12.37 12.99 -15.34
N GLY A 224 -11.81 11.88 -15.82
CA GLY A 224 -12.31 11.02 -16.89
C GLY A 224 -12.46 11.72 -18.25
N TYR A 225 -13.38 12.66 -18.34
CA TYR A 225 -13.75 13.36 -19.58
C TYR A 225 -13.36 14.83 -19.53
N PHE A 226 -12.51 15.27 -20.48
CA PHE A 226 -12.04 16.65 -20.60
C PHE A 226 -12.93 17.40 -21.57
N LEU A 227 -13.79 18.28 -21.06
CA LEU A 227 -14.74 19.08 -21.83
C LEU A 227 -14.38 20.56 -21.71
N PRO A 228 -14.59 21.38 -22.79
CA PRO A 228 -14.35 22.83 -22.74
C PRO A 228 -15.12 23.54 -21.63
N GLU A 229 -16.37 23.13 -21.38
CA GLU A 229 -17.25 23.70 -20.36
C GLU A 229 -16.82 23.30 -18.94
N ARG A 230 -15.93 22.32 -18.83
CA ARG A 230 -15.42 21.77 -17.56
C ARG A 230 -13.91 21.65 -17.63
N PRO A 231 -13.18 22.77 -17.60
CA PRO A 231 -11.72 22.76 -17.78
C PRO A 231 -11.02 22.16 -16.56
N TYR A 232 -9.99 21.33 -16.81
CA TYR A 232 -9.18 20.69 -15.75
C TYR A 232 -8.51 21.71 -14.82
N GLN A 233 -8.08 22.85 -15.37
CA GLN A 233 -7.52 23.93 -14.56
C GLN A 233 -8.51 24.40 -13.47
N GLN A 234 -9.80 24.51 -13.80
CA GLN A 234 -10.84 24.89 -12.82
C GLN A 234 -11.02 23.82 -11.76
N LEU A 235 -10.92 22.50 -12.13
CA LEU A 235 -10.94 21.44 -11.15
C LEU A 235 -9.88 21.66 -10.07
N VAL A 236 -8.61 21.78 -10.48
CA VAL A 236 -7.48 21.77 -9.54
C VAL A 236 -7.26 23.11 -8.84
N LEU A 237 -7.73 24.22 -9.43
CA LEU A 237 -7.61 25.55 -8.80
C LEU A 237 -8.81 25.90 -7.90
N ASP A 238 -10.03 25.51 -8.28
CA ASP A 238 -11.24 26.07 -7.65
C ASP A 238 -12.08 25.01 -6.95
N LYS A 239 -12.09 23.77 -7.43
CA LYS A 239 -12.98 22.72 -6.90
C LYS A 239 -12.32 21.84 -5.86
N LEU A 240 -11.06 21.48 -6.02
CA LEU A 240 -10.33 20.65 -5.07
C LEU A 240 -9.82 21.47 -3.88
N ARG A 241 -9.92 20.88 -2.70
CA ARG A 241 -9.43 21.42 -1.43
C ARG A 241 -7.96 21.00 -1.19
N PRO A 242 -7.23 21.64 -0.29
CA PRO A 242 -5.98 21.10 0.22
C PRO A 242 -6.16 19.67 0.76
N GLY A 243 -5.34 18.73 0.27
CA GLY A 243 -5.43 17.30 0.59
C GLY A 243 -6.36 16.49 -0.30
N ASP A 244 -7.10 17.12 -1.22
CA ASP A 244 -7.85 16.38 -2.24
C ASP A 244 -6.90 15.94 -3.38
N ILE A 245 -7.24 14.81 -4.00
CA ILE A 245 -6.39 14.06 -4.91
C ILE A 245 -6.97 14.14 -6.34
N SER A 246 -6.14 14.57 -7.31
CA SER A 246 -6.42 14.40 -8.73
C SER A 246 -5.63 13.19 -9.21
N THR A 247 -6.31 12.09 -9.47
CA THR A 247 -5.68 10.86 -10.00
C THR A 247 -5.64 10.86 -11.53
N HIS A 248 -4.96 9.87 -12.11
CA HIS A 248 -4.70 9.76 -13.54
C HIS A 248 -3.96 10.98 -14.11
N PHE A 249 -3.02 11.52 -13.33
CA PHE A 249 -2.36 12.77 -13.67
C PHE A 249 -1.65 12.73 -15.03
N TYR A 250 -1.05 11.61 -15.39
CA TYR A 250 -0.32 11.47 -16.68
C TYR A 250 -1.18 10.93 -17.83
N ARG A 251 -2.51 11.00 -17.71
CA ARG A 251 -3.45 10.58 -18.76
C ARG A 251 -3.45 11.57 -19.93
N TRP A 252 -3.58 11.06 -21.16
CA TRP A 252 -3.90 11.85 -22.33
C TRP A 252 -5.43 11.92 -22.50
N PRO A 253 -6.04 13.08 -22.79
CA PRO A 253 -5.44 14.38 -23.09
C PRO A 253 -5.46 15.37 -21.90
N ALA A 254 -5.08 14.95 -20.69
CA ALA A 254 -5.00 15.89 -19.56
C ALA A 254 -4.09 17.08 -19.93
N PRO A 255 -4.54 18.33 -19.71
CA PRO A 255 -3.76 19.51 -20.11
C PRO A 255 -2.72 19.81 -19.01
N ILE A 256 -1.64 19.04 -18.98
CA ILE A 256 -0.53 19.23 -18.04
C ILE A 256 0.70 19.86 -18.68
N LEU A 257 0.86 19.73 -20.00
CA LEU A 257 1.95 20.30 -20.79
C LEU A 257 1.42 21.23 -21.86
N ASP A 258 2.20 22.23 -22.23
CA ASP A 258 1.98 23.04 -23.43
C ASP A 258 2.53 22.37 -24.71
N GLU A 259 2.41 23.03 -25.86
CA GLU A 259 2.90 22.57 -27.15
C GLU A 259 4.42 22.37 -27.23
N ASN A 260 5.17 23.00 -26.31
CA ASN A 260 6.62 22.90 -26.18
C ASN A 260 7.03 21.94 -25.07
N GLU A 261 6.13 21.06 -24.62
CA GLU A 261 6.30 20.09 -23.51
C GLU A 261 6.63 20.74 -22.16
N LYS A 262 6.32 22.05 -21.98
CA LYS A 262 6.50 22.73 -20.70
C LYS A 262 5.29 22.54 -19.81
N LEU A 263 5.56 22.30 -18.54
CA LEU A 263 4.53 22.15 -17.51
C LEU A 263 3.68 23.43 -17.41
N LEU A 264 2.38 23.27 -17.46
CA LEU A 264 1.45 24.40 -17.33
C LEU A 264 1.49 24.97 -15.91
N SER A 265 1.66 26.29 -15.81
CA SER A 265 1.97 26.99 -14.56
C SER A 265 0.91 26.83 -13.45
N TYR A 266 -0.35 26.63 -13.83
CA TYR A 266 -1.44 26.45 -12.86
C TYR A 266 -1.27 25.18 -12.01
N LEU A 267 -0.55 24.16 -12.50
CA LEU A 267 -0.29 22.93 -11.75
C LEU A 267 0.59 23.18 -10.51
N ALA A 268 1.62 24.01 -10.68
CA ALA A 268 2.44 24.42 -9.55
C ALA A 268 1.66 25.27 -8.54
N VAL A 269 0.69 26.08 -9.00
CA VAL A 269 -0.22 26.81 -8.12
C VAL A 269 -1.12 25.84 -7.35
N ALA A 270 -1.73 24.86 -8.04
CA ALA A 270 -2.59 23.85 -7.43
C ALA A 270 -1.83 23.03 -6.36
N ARG A 271 -0.60 22.58 -6.67
CA ARG A 271 0.25 21.87 -5.69
C ARG A 271 0.58 22.72 -4.48
N ARG A 272 0.94 23.98 -4.64
CA ARG A 272 1.17 24.90 -3.50
C ARG A 272 -0.07 25.13 -2.65
N ARG A 273 -1.27 25.01 -3.22
CA ARG A 273 -2.54 25.00 -2.48
C ARG A 273 -2.78 23.70 -1.72
N GLY A 274 -1.97 22.66 -1.96
CA GLY A 274 -2.10 21.36 -1.31
C GLY A 274 -2.94 20.35 -2.10
N VAL A 275 -3.22 20.59 -3.39
CA VAL A 275 -3.80 19.56 -4.27
C VAL A 275 -2.75 18.51 -4.57
N ILE A 276 -3.13 17.25 -4.43
CA ILE A 276 -2.30 16.06 -4.61
C ILE A 276 -2.48 15.52 -6.02
N PHE A 277 -1.38 15.13 -6.66
CA PHE A 277 -1.38 14.54 -7.99
C PHE A 277 -0.92 13.09 -7.93
N ASP A 278 -1.85 12.18 -8.19
CA ASP A 278 -1.66 10.75 -8.12
C ASP A 278 -1.54 10.11 -9.50
N VAL A 279 -0.74 9.05 -9.62
CA VAL A 279 -0.46 8.38 -10.90
C VAL A 279 -1.70 7.70 -11.47
N GLY A 280 -2.34 6.80 -10.72
CA GLY A 280 -3.48 6.03 -11.20
C GLY A 280 -3.24 5.41 -12.58
N HIS A 281 -2.25 4.53 -12.72
CA HIS A 281 -1.73 4.10 -14.04
C HIS A 281 -2.79 3.45 -14.93
N GLY A 282 -3.53 2.46 -14.41
CA GLY A 282 -4.55 1.70 -15.11
C GLY A 282 -4.13 1.09 -16.44
N ALA A 283 -5.13 0.67 -17.21
CA ALA A 283 -4.95 0.20 -18.57
C ALA A 283 -4.96 1.33 -19.61
N GLY A 284 -5.37 2.56 -19.23
CA GLY A 284 -5.60 3.68 -20.16
C GLY A 284 -5.06 5.04 -19.72
N SER A 285 -4.41 5.18 -18.56
CA SER A 285 -4.21 6.50 -17.94
C SER A 285 -2.75 6.91 -17.71
N PHE A 286 -1.79 6.23 -18.31
CA PHE A 286 -0.38 6.58 -18.18
C PHE A 286 0.33 6.66 -19.54
N TYR A 287 0.87 7.83 -19.88
CA TYR A 287 1.56 8.10 -21.14
C TYR A 287 2.93 8.70 -20.87
N PHE A 288 4.01 8.12 -21.43
CA PHE A 288 5.35 8.67 -21.28
C PHE A 288 5.49 10.07 -21.86
N ARG A 289 4.75 10.38 -22.94
CA ARG A 289 4.73 11.74 -23.50
C ARG A 289 4.18 12.80 -22.55
N GLN A 290 3.46 12.40 -21.49
CA GLN A 290 3.02 13.27 -20.40
C GLN A 290 3.95 13.18 -19.19
N ALA A 291 4.31 11.95 -18.80
CA ALA A 291 5.05 11.70 -17.58
C ALA A 291 6.52 12.15 -17.68
N GLU A 292 7.22 11.77 -18.75
CA GLU A 292 8.66 12.02 -18.86
C GLU A 292 9.02 13.52 -18.89
N PRO A 293 8.35 14.38 -19.70
CA PRO A 293 8.62 15.81 -19.66
C PRO A 293 8.27 16.46 -18.32
N ALA A 294 7.19 16.04 -17.67
CA ALA A 294 6.82 16.56 -16.35
C ALA A 294 7.85 16.17 -15.29
N VAL A 295 8.27 14.91 -15.27
CA VAL A 295 9.29 14.38 -14.34
C VAL A 295 10.63 15.09 -14.54
N LYS A 296 11.07 15.30 -15.78
CA LYS A 296 12.31 16.04 -16.10
C LYS A 296 12.29 17.49 -15.63
N GLN A 297 11.12 18.09 -15.52
CA GLN A 297 10.93 19.44 -14.98
C GLN A 297 10.78 19.46 -13.45
N GLY A 298 10.98 18.31 -12.77
CA GLY A 298 10.89 18.19 -11.32
C GLY A 298 9.46 18.11 -10.79
N PHE A 299 8.47 17.89 -11.67
CA PHE A 299 7.09 17.70 -11.25
C PHE A 299 6.78 16.20 -11.15
N TRP A 300 7.27 15.58 -10.08
CA TRP A 300 7.02 14.19 -9.76
C TRP A 300 5.60 14.02 -9.18
N PRO A 301 5.02 12.81 -9.22
CA PRO A 301 3.73 12.58 -8.57
C PRO A 301 3.86 12.71 -7.06
N ASP A 302 2.77 12.99 -6.38
CA ASP A 302 2.74 12.95 -4.93
C ASP A 302 2.59 11.50 -4.43
N SER A 303 1.84 10.67 -5.18
CA SER A 303 1.72 9.23 -4.94
C SER A 303 1.78 8.41 -6.23
N ILE A 304 2.39 7.22 -6.13
CA ILE A 304 2.39 6.19 -7.16
C ILE A 304 1.30 5.19 -6.81
N SER A 305 0.29 5.05 -7.68
CA SER A 305 -0.79 4.09 -7.56
C SER A 305 -1.05 3.35 -8.86
N THR A 306 -1.68 2.20 -8.78
CA THR A 306 -1.78 1.30 -9.92
C THR A 306 -3.04 1.45 -10.74
N ASP A 307 -4.17 1.84 -10.14
CA ASP A 307 -5.49 1.63 -10.72
C ASP A 307 -5.65 0.14 -11.12
N LEU A 308 -5.35 -0.72 -10.13
CA LEU A 308 -5.35 -2.17 -10.29
C LEU A 308 -6.76 -2.69 -10.48
N HIS A 309 -7.03 -3.23 -11.64
CA HIS A 309 -8.25 -3.94 -11.99
C HIS A 309 -7.95 -5.03 -13.00
N ASN A 310 -8.90 -5.88 -13.32
CA ASN A 310 -8.67 -7.07 -14.12
C ASN A 310 -8.06 -6.77 -15.49
N ASN A 311 -8.51 -5.69 -16.15
CA ASN A 311 -8.00 -5.28 -17.45
C ASN A 311 -6.59 -4.65 -17.38
N SER A 312 -6.13 -4.19 -16.21
CA SER A 312 -4.83 -3.55 -16.05
C SER A 312 -3.69 -4.50 -15.71
N ILE A 313 -3.95 -5.65 -15.04
CA ILE A 313 -2.91 -6.60 -14.60
C ILE A 313 -2.07 -7.16 -15.74
N ASN A 314 -2.69 -7.44 -16.89
CA ASN A 314 -2.01 -7.98 -18.07
C ASN A 314 -1.71 -6.91 -19.12
N SER A 315 -1.85 -5.64 -18.77
CA SER A 315 -1.48 -4.48 -19.61
C SER A 315 -0.06 -3.99 -19.27
N SER A 316 0.31 -2.83 -19.78
CA SER A 316 1.58 -2.17 -19.44
C SER A 316 1.68 -1.74 -17.96
N MET A 317 0.59 -1.71 -17.21
CA MET A 317 0.59 -1.44 -15.77
C MET A 317 1.30 -2.57 -15.02
N MET A 318 0.93 -3.82 -15.25
CA MET A 318 1.41 -5.05 -14.63
C MET A 318 1.19 -5.06 -13.10
N ASP A 319 1.99 -4.31 -12.36
CA ASP A 319 1.95 -4.22 -10.90
C ASP A 319 2.63 -2.94 -10.38
N MET A 320 2.56 -2.73 -9.07
CA MET A 320 3.15 -1.58 -8.38
C MET A 320 4.65 -1.44 -8.65
N LEU A 321 5.42 -2.52 -8.61
CA LEU A 321 6.87 -2.47 -8.78
C LEU A 321 7.26 -2.14 -10.22
N ASN A 322 6.46 -2.54 -11.20
CA ASN A 322 6.64 -2.15 -12.59
C ASN A 322 6.46 -0.63 -12.76
N ILE A 323 5.44 -0.04 -12.13
CA ILE A 323 5.22 1.41 -12.18
C ILE A 323 6.35 2.15 -11.46
N MET A 324 6.72 1.74 -10.25
CA MET A 324 7.86 2.30 -9.51
C MET A 324 9.14 2.26 -10.35
N SER A 325 9.35 1.16 -11.09
CA SER A 325 10.52 1.01 -11.97
C SER A 325 10.48 1.95 -13.18
N LYS A 326 9.30 2.33 -13.69
CA LYS A 326 9.16 3.38 -14.73
C LYS A 326 9.63 4.73 -14.23
N PHE A 327 9.30 5.09 -12.98
CA PHE A 327 9.78 6.34 -12.38
C PHE A 327 11.29 6.33 -12.16
N LEU A 328 11.88 5.18 -11.76
CA LEU A 328 13.35 5.03 -11.76
C LEU A 328 13.95 5.22 -13.15
N ALA A 329 13.34 4.66 -14.19
CA ALA A 329 13.80 4.81 -15.57
C ALA A 329 13.70 6.26 -16.08
N MET A 330 12.74 7.05 -15.58
CA MET A 330 12.63 8.48 -15.85
C MET A 330 13.56 9.35 -14.99
N GLY A 331 14.34 8.74 -14.07
CA GLY A 331 15.35 9.43 -13.28
C GLY A 331 14.90 9.89 -11.89
N VAL A 332 13.72 9.47 -11.41
CA VAL A 332 13.30 9.74 -10.02
C VAL A 332 14.17 8.89 -9.08
N PRO A 333 14.79 9.48 -8.04
CA PRO A 333 15.62 8.73 -7.10
C PRO A 333 14.83 7.64 -6.36
N LEU A 334 15.47 6.48 -6.08
CA LEU A 334 14.83 5.35 -5.41
C LEU A 334 14.14 5.76 -4.09
N ARG A 335 14.79 6.61 -3.28
CA ARG A 335 14.22 7.10 -2.03
C ARG A 335 12.90 7.83 -2.24
N GLU A 336 12.79 8.64 -3.29
CA GLU A 336 11.55 9.38 -3.59
C GLU A 336 10.48 8.43 -4.13
N VAL A 337 10.83 7.49 -5.02
CA VAL A 337 9.91 6.43 -5.46
C VAL A 337 9.35 5.63 -4.29
N ILE A 338 10.18 5.31 -3.27
CA ILE A 338 9.71 4.66 -2.05
C ILE A 338 8.80 5.60 -1.26
N ARG A 339 9.13 6.89 -1.12
CA ARG A 339 8.29 7.88 -0.43
C ARG A 339 6.92 8.01 -1.07
N GLU A 340 6.87 8.11 -2.40
CA GLU A 340 5.64 8.21 -3.20
C GLU A 340 4.80 6.93 -3.18
N SER A 341 5.35 5.83 -2.67
CA SER A 341 4.70 4.52 -2.56
C SER A 341 4.46 4.05 -1.11
N THR A 342 4.84 4.85 -0.11
CA THR A 342 4.72 4.50 1.32
C THR A 342 4.25 5.69 2.17
N THR A 343 5.14 6.63 2.49
CA THR A 343 4.91 7.76 3.39
C THR A 343 3.84 8.72 2.86
N ASN A 344 3.97 9.12 1.58
CA ASN A 344 3.03 10.06 0.98
C ASN A 344 1.61 9.50 0.94
N PRO A 345 1.34 8.32 0.31
CA PRO A 345 -0.02 7.77 0.29
C PRO A 345 -0.58 7.50 1.69
N ALA A 346 0.25 7.13 2.69
CA ALA A 346 -0.20 7.01 4.08
C ALA A 346 -0.71 8.34 4.64
N THR A 347 -0.02 9.43 4.34
CA THR A 347 -0.40 10.79 4.76
C THR A 347 -1.66 11.28 4.04
N GLU A 348 -1.73 11.04 2.73
CA GLU A 348 -2.87 11.41 1.87
C GLU A 348 -4.18 10.80 2.36
N ILE A 349 -4.15 9.53 2.78
CA ILE A 349 -5.31 8.83 3.34
C ILE A 349 -5.48 9.03 4.85
N LYS A 350 -4.72 9.94 5.46
CA LYS A 350 -4.75 10.24 6.91
C LYS A 350 -4.47 9.02 7.79
N ARG A 351 -3.52 8.18 7.37
CA ARG A 351 -3.03 7.00 8.10
C ARG A 351 -1.49 6.98 8.15
N PRO A 352 -0.82 8.04 8.61
CA PRO A 352 0.65 8.17 8.52
C PRO A 352 1.40 7.03 9.20
N VAL A 353 0.81 6.41 10.20
CA VAL A 353 1.40 5.26 10.91
C VAL A 353 1.65 4.03 10.02
N LEU A 354 1.03 3.96 8.83
CA LEU A 354 1.20 2.84 7.90
C LEU A 354 2.45 2.98 7.02
N GLY A 355 2.92 4.21 6.79
CA GLY A 355 4.01 4.52 5.86
C GLY A 355 5.39 4.56 6.50
N GLN A 356 5.66 3.81 7.58
CA GLN A 356 6.90 3.94 8.35
C GLN A 356 7.39 2.62 8.97
N ILE A 357 8.70 2.55 9.26
CA ILE A 357 9.35 1.50 10.04
C ILE A 357 9.76 2.09 11.39
N ALA A 358 8.80 2.23 12.31
CA ALA A 358 9.03 2.75 13.65
C ALA A 358 8.74 1.69 14.72
N VAL A 359 9.46 1.75 15.84
CA VAL A 359 9.20 0.89 16.99
C VAL A 359 7.76 1.11 17.48
N GLY A 360 7.01 0.04 17.64
CA GLY A 360 5.59 0.07 18.01
C GLY A 360 4.62 0.14 16.84
N ALA A 361 5.07 0.51 15.63
CA ALA A 361 4.25 0.45 14.43
C ALA A 361 3.91 -1.01 14.06
N GLU A 362 2.81 -1.20 13.35
CA GLU A 362 2.48 -2.51 12.79
C GLU A 362 3.56 -2.94 11.80
N ALA A 363 4.01 -4.17 11.89
CA ALA A 363 5.08 -4.69 11.06
C ALA A 363 4.55 -5.07 9.67
N ASP A 364 4.31 -4.04 8.85
CA ASP A 364 4.02 -4.10 7.43
C ASP A 364 5.29 -3.68 6.69
N ILE A 365 5.95 -4.62 6.03
CA ILE A 365 7.28 -4.43 5.46
C ILE A 365 7.33 -5.06 4.07
N ALA A 366 7.91 -4.35 3.11
CA ALA A 366 8.35 -4.89 1.84
C ALA A 366 9.87 -5.03 1.82
N VAL A 367 10.37 -6.19 1.44
CA VAL A 367 11.79 -6.42 1.17
C VAL A 367 11.95 -6.53 -0.33
N LEU A 368 12.70 -5.60 -0.90
CA LEU A 368 12.80 -5.41 -2.34
C LEU A 368 14.24 -5.67 -2.82
N ARG A 369 14.36 -6.24 -4.02
CA ARG A 369 15.62 -6.32 -4.76
C ARG A 369 15.58 -5.28 -5.89
N LEU A 370 16.70 -4.61 -6.11
CA LEU A 370 16.89 -3.70 -7.24
C LEU A 370 17.81 -4.37 -8.27
N ASP A 371 17.21 -4.98 -9.27
CA ASP A 371 17.94 -5.64 -10.36
C ASP A 371 18.62 -4.60 -11.26
N GLN A 372 19.87 -4.85 -11.61
CA GLN A 372 20.65 -4.05 -12.57
C GLN A 372 20.67 -4.75 -13.91
N GLY A 373 20.44 -4.03 -15.01
CA GLY A 373 20.40 -4.61 -16.33
C GLY A 373 19.85 -3.68 -17.40
N LYS A 374 19.44 -4.27 -18.51
CA LYS A 374 18.70 -3.55 -19.55
C LYS A 374 17.23 -3.95 -19.47
N PHE A 375 16.38 -3.01 -19.19
CA PHE A 375 14.95 -3.21 -19.08
C PHE A 375 14.23 -2.25 -20.01
N ALA A 376 13.06 -2.63 -20.47
CA ALA A 376 12.17 -1.77 -21.26
C ALA A 376 10.80 -1.75 -20.58
N PHE A 377 10.22 -0.56 -20.49
CA PHE A 377 8.91 -0.34 -19.89
C PHE A 377 7.98 0.28 -20.93
N LEU A 378 6.72 -0.13 -20.91
CA LEU A 378 5.71 0.34 -21.85
C LEU A 378 4.71 1.27 -21.17
N ASP A 379 4.23 2.27 -21.89
CA ASP A 379 3.02 3.00 -21.52
C ASP A 379 1.76 2.32 -22.07
N VAL A 380 0.59 2.89 -21.82
CA VAL A 380 -0.71 2.32 -22.20
C VAL A 380 -0.98 2.33 -23.72
N ARG A 381 -0.09 2.91 -24.53
CA ARG A 381 -0.18 2.94 -26.01
C ARG A 381 1.01 2.29 -26.70
N GLY A 382 1.85 1.60 -25.93
CA GLY A 382 3.04 0.94 -26.46
C GLY A 382 4.25 1.85 -26.63
N GLY A 383 4.17 3.10 -26.13
CA GLY A 383 5.36 3.95 -25.96
C GLY A 383 6.34 3.28 -25.02
N GLN A 384 7.63 3.24 -25.38
CA GLN A 384 8.66 2.52 -24.64
C GLN A 384 9.70 3.48 -24.07
N ILE A 385 10.13 3.21 -22.83
CA ILE A 385 11.30 3.83 -22.21
C ILE A 385 12.28 2.73 -21.76
N GLU A 386 13.58 2.99 -21.92
CA GLU A 386 14.63 2.09 -21.41
C GLU A 386 15.03 2.48 -19.99
N GLY A 387 15.37 1.48 -19.17
CA GLY A 387 15.89 1.67 -17.82
C GLY A 387 17.00 0.70 -17.49
N ALA A 388 17.89 1.12 -16.60
CA ALA A 388 19.00 0.29 -16.11
C ALA A 388 18.65 -0.51 -14.85
N GLN A 389 17.49 -0.26 -14.26
CA GLN A 389 17.09 -0.80 -12.97
C GLN A 389 15.64 -1.27 -12.99
N ARG A 390 15.35 -2.34 -12.22
CA ARG A 390 14.00 -2.86 -12.02
C ARG A 390 13.84 -3.38 -10.60
N LEU A 391 12.75 -3.00 -9.93
CA LEU A 391 12.38 -3.51 -8.62
C LEU A 391 11.72 -4.89 -8.73
N ALA A 392 12.05 -5.76 -7.77
CA ALA A 392 11.42 -7.06 -7.59
C ALA A 392 11.16 -7.31 -6.09
N CYS A 393 10.06 -7.98 -5.76
CA CYS A 393 9.73 -8.31 -4.37
C CYS A 393 10.42 -9.61 -3.95
N GLU A 394 11.12 -9.59 -2.83
CA GLU A 394 11.73 -10.75 -2.19
C GLU A 394 10.84 -11.30 -1.06
N LEU A 395 10.35 -10.40 -0.19
CA LEU A 395 9.47 -10.76 0.92
C LEU A 395 8.40 -9.69 1.09
N THR A 396 7.22 -10.11 1.50
CA THR A 396 6.19 -9.23 2.05
C THR A 396 5.81 -9.71 3.43
N ILE A 397 5.90 -8.81 4.40
CA ILE A 397 5.49 -9.03 5.78
C ILE A 397 4.28 -8.16 6.04
N ARG A 398 3.17 -8.78 6.46
CA ARG A 398 1.92 -8.10 6.80
C ARG A 398 1.53 -8.44 8.23
N ALA A 399 1.41 -7.40 9.06
CA ALA A 399 1.11 -7.56 10.49
C ALA A 399 2.07 -8.56 11.17
N GLY A 400 3.38 -8.46 10.87
CA GLY A 400 4.42 -9.29 11.46
C GLY A 400 4.54 -10.71 10.90
N ARG A 401 3.73 -11.06 9.91
CA ARG A 401 3.76 -12.40 9.29
C ARG A 401 4.28 -12.32 7.87
N VAL A 402 5.20 -13.21 7.50
CA VAL A 402 5.61 -13.39 6.12
C VAL A 402 4.41 -13.95 5.35
N VAL A 403 3.90 -13.17 4.38
CA VAL A 403 2.74 -13.52 3.55
C VAL A 403 3.14 -13.82 2.11
N PHE A 404 4.31 -13.38 1.69
CA PHE A 404 4.95 -13.73 0.43
C PHE A 404 6.45 -13.89 0.64
N ASP A 405 7.02 -14.91 0.01
CA ASP A 405 8.44 -15.24 0.02
C ASP A 405 8.85 -15.76 -1.36
N GLY A 406 9.42 -14.89 -2.16
CA GLY A 406 9.77 -15.17 -3.55
C GLY A 406 10.89 -16.17 -3.73
N ASN A 407 11.81 -16.24 -2.76
CA ASN A 407 13.02 -17.07 -2.83
C ASN A 407 13.17 -18.05 -1.66
N GLY A 408 12.11 -18.34 -0.90
CA GLY A 408 12.12 -19.34 0.16
C GLY A 408 12.99 -18.96 1.36
N ARG A 409 13.28 -17.66 1.59
CA ARG A 409 14.10 -17.16 2.72
C ARG A 409 13.48 -17.51 4.06
N ALA A 410 12.16 -17.57 4.11
CA ALA A 410 11.40 -18.01 5.24
C ALA A 410 11.31 -19.56 5.32
N GLY A 411 11.86 -20.31 4.41
CA GLY A 411 11.83 -21.78 4.38
C GLY A 411 12.78 -22.42 5.40
N THR A 412 12.50 -23.66 5.76
CA THR A 412 13.43 -24.55 6.44
C THR A 412 13.94 -25.57 5.41
N PRO A 413 15.25 -25.85 5.32
CA PRO A 413 15.76 -26.87 4.43
C PRO A 413 14.93 -28.16 4.57
N TRP A 414 14.46 -28.72 3.47
CA TRP A 414 13.48 -29.81 3.50
C TRP A 414 13.92 -31.02 4.32
N ARG A 415 15.24 -31.29 4.38
CA ARG A 415 15.80 -32.39 5.20
C ARG A 415 15.69 -32.12 6.72
N LYS A 416 15.52 -30.86 7.13
CA LYS A 416 15.35 -30.45 8.54
C LYS A 416 13.91 -30.09 8.88
N ALA A 417 13.04 -30.02 7.88
CA ALA A 417 11.63 -29.70 8.07
C ALA A 417 10.93 -30.88 8.73
N LYS A 418 10.29 -30.63 9.88
CA LYS A 418 9.37 -31.61 10.50
C LYS A 418 8.06 -31.55 9.72
N ILE A 419 7.72 -32.61 9.01
CA ILE A 419 6.47 -32.72 8.28
C ILE A 419 5.47 -33.45 9.18
N ASN A 420 4.47 -32.73 9.66
CA ASN A 420 3.30 -33.34 10.27
C ASN A 420 2.29 -33.59 9.15
N TYR A 421 2.26 -34.80 8.63
CA TYR A 421 1.14 -35.20 7.77
C TYR A 421 -0.13 -35.25 8.63
N PRO A 422 -1.22 -34.62 8.21
CA PRO A 422 -2.49 -34.87 8.85
C PRO A 422 -2.80 -36.37 8.71
N THR A 423 -3.01 -37.05 9.80
CA THR A 423 -3.58 -38.40 9.78
C THR A 423 -4.94 -38.29 9.08
N ARG A 424 -5.10 -39.04 7.97
CA ARG A 424 -6.36 -39.14 7.24
C ARG A 424 -7.44 -39.73 8.12
#